data_e3874f3ff62cfa0997e829540f24b0dc
#
_entry.id   e3874f3ff62cfa0997e829540f24b0dc
#
_cell.length_a   1.000
_cell.length_b   1.000
_cell.length_c   1.000
_cell.angle_alpha   90.00
_cell.angle_beta   90.00
_cell.angle_gamma   90.00
#
_symmetry.space_group_name_H-M   'P 1'
#
loop_
_entity.id
_entity.type
_entity.pdbx_description
1 polymer ?
#
loop_
_entity_poly.entity_id
_entity_poly.type
_entity_poly.pdbx_seq_one_letter_code
_entity_poly.pdbx_strand_id
1 'polypeptide(L)'
;SMVSLFLSLPKGGAGARPEVKKELAVLMRPQVLSALLTTVLGAGAMFTLYTYISPVLQSITHVTPVFVTAMLVLIGVGFSIGNYLGGKLADRSVNGTLKGFLLLLMVIMLAIPFLARNEFGAAISMVVWGAATFAIVPPLQMRVMRVASEAPGLSSSVNIGAFNLGNALGAAAGGAVISAGLGYSF
;
A
#
# COMPACT_ATOMS: atom_id res chain seq x y z
N SER A 1 -9.95 -23.46 10.08
CA SER A 1 -8.77 -24.33 10.23
C SER A 1 -8.45 -25.00 8.89
N MET A 2 -7.21 -25.46 8.65
CA MET A 2 -6.83 -26.15 7.40
C MET A 2 -7.73 -27.35 7.10
N VAL A 3 -8.24 -28.03 8.12
CA VAL A 3 -9.15 -29.17 7.99
C VAL A 3 -10.51 -28.76 7.36
N SER A 4 -11.08 -27.63 7.77
CA SER A 4 -12.34 -27.14 7.17
C SER A 4 -12.17 -26.69 5.72
N LEU A 5 -11.01 -26.11 5.37
CA LEU A 5 -10.64 -25.79 3.99
C LEU A 5 -10.50 -27.06 3.13
N PHE A 6 -9.85 -28.09 3.66
CA PHE A 6 -9.66 -29.34 2.94
C PHE A 6 -10.99 -30.10 2.68
N LEU A 7 -11.95 -29.97 3.60
CA LEU A 7 -13.27 -30.59 3.46
C LEU A 7 -14.26 -29.78 2.60
N SER A 8 -14.07 -28.46 2.51
CA SER A 8 -14.97 -27.55 1.77
C SER A 8 -14.47 -27.21 0.36
N LEU A 9 -13.21 -27.50 0.02
CA LEU A 9 -12.73 -27.31 -1.34
C LEU A 9 -13.43 -28.32 -2.26
N PRO A 10 -14.19 -27.88 -3.28
CA PRO A 10 -14.66 -28.79 -4.33
C PRO A 10 -13.42 -29.47 -4.91
N LYS A 11 -13.47 -30.79 -5.06
CA LYS A 11 -12.44 -31.54 -5.79
C LYS A 11 -12.44 -30.98 -7.21
N GLY A 12 -11.59 -29.98 -7.44
CA GLY A 12 -11.54 -29.23 -8.67
C GLY A 12 -11.23 -30.16 -9.83
N GLY A 13 -12.08 -30.16 -10.81
CA GLY A 13 -11.75 -30.69 -12.12
C GLY A 13 -10.44 -30.08 -12.59
N ALA A 14 -9.61 -30.85 -13.28
CA ALA A 14 -8.37 -30.36 -13.88
C ALA A 14 -8.68 -29.17 -14.78
N GLY A 15 -8.56 -27.96 -14.21
CA GLY A 15 -8.60 -26.73 -14.98
C GLY A 15 -7.51 -26.86 -16.07
N ALA A 16 -7.80 -26.41 -17.28
CA ALA A 16 -6.84 -26.40 -18.37
C ALA A 16 -5.47 -25.97 -17.85
N ARG A 17 -4.42 -26.74 -18.11
CA ARG A 17 -3.05 -26.40 -17.67
C ARG A 17 -2.76 -24.98 -18.12
N PRO A 18 -2.40 -24.07 -17.20
CA PRO A 18 -2.12 -22.68 -17.58
C PRO A 18 -1.04 -22.69 -18.65
N GLU A 19 -1.32 -22.13 -19.82
CA GLU A 19 -0.31 -21.95 -20.86
C GLU A 19 0.59 -20.79 -20.43
N VAL A 20 1.59 -21.10 -19.62
CA VAL A 20 2.52 -20.13 -19.01
C VAL A 20 3.01 -19.06 -20.03
N LYS A 21 3.26 -19.48 -21.29
CA LYS A 21 3.67 -18.54 -22.35
C LYS A 21 2.58 -17.53 -22.68
N LYS A 22 1.30 -17.91 -22.72
CA LYS A 22 0.19 -17.00 -22.98
C LYS A 22 -0.04 -16.05 -21.80
N GLU A 23 0.02 -16.56 -20.57
CA GLU A 23 -0.12 -15.74 -19.37
C GLU A 23 1.01 -14.73 -19.25
N LEU A 24 2.26 -15.11 -19.54
CA LEU A 24 3.40 -14.18 -19.59
C LEU A 24 3.23 -13.10 -20.68
N ALA A 25 2.69 -13.46 -21.85
CA ALA A 25 2.41 -12.49 -22.91
C ALA A 25 1.35 -11.44 -22.47
N VAL A 26 0.36 -11.84 -21.67
CA VAL A 26 -0.62 -10.92 -21.09
C VAL A 26 0.08 -9.92 -20.15
N LEU A 27 1.01 -10.36 -19.33
CA LEU A 27 1.74 -9.48 -18.40
C LEU A 27 2.62 -8.45 -19.12
N MET A 28 3.11 -8.76 -20.32
CA MET A 28 3.93 -7.84 -21.12
C MET A 28 3.13 -6.75 -21.85
N ARG A 29 1.80 -6.78 -21.76
CA ARG A 29 0.94 -5.74 -22.35
C ARG A 29 1.21 -4.39 -21.67
N PRO A 30 1.34 -3.27 -22.43
CA PRO A 30 1.62 -1.94 -21.86
C PRO A 30 0.62 -1.51 -20.76
N GLN A 31 -0.64 -1.91 -20.91
CA GLN A 31 -1.69 -1.63 -19.93
C GLN A 31 -1.45 -2.33 -18.59
N VAL A 32 -0.98 -3.59 -18.62
CA VAL A 32 -0.64 -4.37 -17.41
C VAL A 32 0.62 -3.81 -16.78
N LEU A 33 1.65 -3.54 -17.57
CA LEU A 33 2.90 -2.93 -17.09
C LEU A 33 2.65 -1.56 -16.45
N SER A 34 1.79 -0.73 -17.02
CA SER A 34 1.43 0.57 -16.43
C SER A 34 0.66 0.41 -15.11
N ALA A 35 -0.19 -0.61 -14.99
CA ALA A 35 -0.89 -0.91 -13.75
C ALA A 35 0.08 -1.41 -12.66
N LEU A 36 1.00 -2.31 -13.01
CA LEU A 36 2.06 -2.79 -12.10
C LEU A 36 2.99 -1.65 -11.67
N LEU A 37 3.40 -0.78 -12.60
CA LEU A 37 4.20 0.40 -12.26
C LEU A 37 3.46 1.32 -11.29
N THR A 38 2.16 1.51 -11.46
CA THR A 38 1.34 2.27 -10.50
C THR A 38 1.38 1.63 -9.10
N THR A 39 1.36 0.29 -9.03
CA THR A 39 1.51 -0.44 -7.77
C THR A 39 2.89 -0.21 -7.14
N VAL A 40 3.97 -0.32 -7.92
CA VAL A 40 5.34 -0.08 -7.44
C VAL A 40 5.48 1.32 -6.87
N LEU A 41 5.03 2.34 -7.61
CA LEU A 41 5.11 3.74 -7.18
C LEU A 41 4.25 4.02 -5.94
N GLY A 42 3.02 3.49 -5.89
CA GLY A 42 2.13 3.63 -4.75
C GLY A 42 2.69 2.98 -3.49
N ALA A 43 3.20 1.76 -3.60
CA ALA A 43 3.85 1.04 -2.51
C ALA A 43 5.15 1.73 -2.07
N GLY A 44 5.94 2.23 -3.02
CA GLY A 44 7.17 2.97 -2.75
C GLY A 44 6.90 4.25 -1.94
N ALA A 45 5.94 5.06 -2.35
CA ALA A 45 5.54 6.27 -1.62
C ALA A 45 5.09 5.95 -0.19
N MET A 46 4.33 4.86 0.00
CA MET A 46 3.92 4.38 1.31
C MET A 46 5.12 4.02 2.20
N PHE A 47 6.03 3.19 1.69
CA PHE A 47 7.12 2.64 2.48
C PHE A 47 8.27 3.62 2.70
N THR A 48 8.38 4.69 1.91
CA THR A 48 9.32 5.77 2.16
C THR A 48 9.10 6.42 3.53
N LEU A 49 7.84 6.66 3.92
CA LEU A 49 7.54 7.19 5.26
C LEU A 49 7.46 6.06 6.31
N TYR A 50 6.76 4.94 6.00
CA TYR A 50 6.49 3.89 6.99
C TYR A 50 7.76 3.33 7.63
N THR A 51 8.80 3.09 6.84
CA THR A 51 10.08 2.55 7.33
C THR A 51 10.76 3.47 8.33
N TYR A 52 10.59 4.78 8.19
CA TYR A 52 11.25 5.78 9.01
C TYR A 52 10.31 6.52 9.96
N ILE A 53 9.07 6.05 10.12
CA ILE A 53 8.05 6.73 10.93
C ILE A 53 8.48 6.87 12.39
N SER A 54 9.13 5.84 12.96
CA SER A 54 9.58 5.88 14.35
C SER A 54 10.68 6.92 14.60
N PRO A 55 11.80 6.94 13.86
CA PRO A 55 12.79 8.00 13.99
C PRO A 55 12.23 9.40 13.66
N VAL A 56 11.32 9.52 12.69
CA VAL A 56 10.67 10.80 12.37
C VAL A 56 9.86 11.31 13.55
N LEU A 57 9.01 10.48 14.16
CA LEU A 57 8.22 10.86 15.34
C LEU A 57 9.11 11.25 16.50
N GLN A 58 10.18 10.50 16.77
CA GLN A 58 11.12 10.80 17.87
C GLN A 58 11.87 12.11 17.65
N SER A 59 12.24 12.45 16.41
CA SER A 59 12.99 13.67 16.10
C SER A 59 12.12 14.93 16.13
N ILE A 60 10.84 14.84 15.75
CA ILE A 60 9.94 16.00 15.66
C ILE A 60 9.29 16.32 17.00
N THR A 61 8.87 15.31 17.77
CA THR A 61 8.03 15.52 18.95
C THR A 61 8.75 15.23 20.28
N HIS A 62 9.99 14.74 20.27
CA HIS A 62 10.75 14.35 21.48
C HIS A 62 9.95 13.45 22.44
N VAL A 63 9.09 12.61 21.91
CA VAL A 63 8.12 11.82 22.66
C VAL A 63 8.70 10.51 23.22
N THR A 64 8.00 9.96 24.19
CA THR A 64 8.38 8.69 24.84
C THR A 64 8.21 7.51 23.88
N PRO A 65 8.95 6.39 24.07
CA PRO A 65 8.74 5.16 23.30
C PRO A 65 7.30 4.62 23.37
N VAL A 66 6.60 4.87 24.50
CA VAL A 66 5.19 4.49 24.67
C VAL A 66 4.30 5.25 23.69
N PHE A 67 4.54 6.54 23.51
CA PHE A 67 3.80 7.34 22.52
C PHE A 67 4.04 6.85 21.10
N VAL A 68 5.29 6.54 20.73
CA VAL A 68 5.61 5.98 19.41
C VAL A 68 4.85 4.67 19.17
N THR A 69 4.81 3.79 20.18
CA THR A 69 4.04 2.54 20.11
C THR A 69 2.55 2.81 19.92
N ALA A 70 1.98 3.78 20.64
CA ALA A 70 0.58 4.18 20.45
C ALA A 70 0.32 4.69 19.01
N MET A 71 1.23 5.47 18.44
CA MET A 71 1.13 5.94 17.06
C MET A 71 1.16 4.78 16.05
N LEU A 72 2.00 3.77 16.26
CA LEU A 72 2.03 2.58 15.42
C LEU A 72 0.71 1.79 15.49
N VAL A 73 0.10 1.69 16.66
CA VAL A 73 -1.24 1.09 16.82
C VAL A 73 -2.29 1.90 16.06
N LEU A 74 -2.26 3.22 16.17
CA LEU A 74 -3.18 4.11 15.44
C LEU A 74 -3.01 4.00 13.92
N ILE A 75 -1.79 3.85 13.43
CA ILE A 75 -1.53 3.55 12.01
C ILE A 75 -2.21 2.24 11.63
N GLY A 76 -2.11 1.18 12.45
CA GLY A 76 -2.79 -0.09 12.21
C GLY A 76 -4.31 0.02 12.16
N VAL A 77 -4.90 0.84 13.02
CA VAL A 77 -6.34 1.20 12.96
C VAL A 77 -6.64 1.90 11.63
N GLY A 78 -5.81 2.87 11.26
CA GLY A 78 -5.91 3.56 9.96
C GLY A 78 -5.86 2.56 8.78
N PHE A 79 -4.91 1.63 8.79
CA PHE A 79 -4.81 0.57 7.78
C PHE A 79 -6.09 -0.24 7.63
N SER A 80 -6.71 -0.62 8.75
CA SER A 80 -7.96 -1.39 8.76
C SER A 80 -9.11 -0.59 8.15
N ILE A 81 -9.26 0.66 8.56
CA ILE A 81 -10.28 1.59 8.03
C ILE A 81 -10.04 1.82 6.53
N GLY A 82 -8.80 2.09 6.14
CA GLY A 82 -8.41 2.35 4.75
C GLY A 82 -8.69 1.16 3.85
N ASN A 83 -8.28 -0.03 4.26
CA ASN A 83 -8.51 -1.25 3.49
C ASN A 83 -10.02 -1.51 3.26
N TYR A 84 -10.84 -1.33 4.29
CA TYR A 84 -12.29 -1.46 4.18
C TYR A 84 -12.89 -0.42 3.23
N LEU A 85 -12.57 0.86 3.42
CA LEU A 85 -13.09 1.96 2.59
C LEU A 85 -12.59 1.85 1.15
N GLY A 86 -11.31 1.54 0.98
CA GLY A 86 -10.69 1.34 -0.33
C GLY A 86 -11.36 0.24 -1.13
N GLY A 87 -11.61 -0.92 -0.52
CA GLY A 87 -12.35 -2.01 -1.14
C GLY A 87 -13.76 -1.60 -1.53
N LYS A 88 -14.54 -1.08 -0.57
CA LYS A 88 -15.95 -0.67 -0.78
C LYS A 88 -16.11 0.41 -1.85
N LEU A 89 -15.21 1.39 -1.91
CA LEU A 89 -15.26 2.46 -2.90
C LEU A 89 -14.74 2.00 -4.26
N ALA A 90 -13.76 1.08 -4.30
CA ALA A 90 -13.26 0.50 -5.53
C ALA A 90 -14.30 -0.34 -6.27
N ASP A 91 -15.27 -0.94 -5.56
CA ASP A 91 -16.41 -1.62 -6.19
C ASP A 91 -17.25 -0.66 -7.04
N ARG A 92 -17.35 0.62 -6.63
CA ARG A 92 -18.05 1.65 -7.40
C ARG A 92 -17.18 2.22 -8.53
N SER A 93 -15.93 2.58 -8.22
CA SER A 93 -14.99 3.17 -9.18
C SER A 93 -13.54 2.98 -8.74
N VAL A 94 -12.82 2.05 -9.36
CA VAL A 94 -11.39 1.83 -9.09
C VAL A 94 -10.56 3.10 -9.31
N ASN A 95 -10.76 3.77 -10.47
CA ASN A 95 -9.98 4.97 -10.79
C ASN A 95 -10.36 6.17 -9.90
N GLY A 96 -11.63 6.32 -9.56
CA GLY A 96 -12.10 7.36 -8.63
C GLY A 96 -11.50 7.18 -7.24
N THR A 97 -11.52 5.96 -6.73
CA THR A 97 -10.94 5.59 -5.43
C THR A 97 -9.44 5.84 -5.40
N LEU A 98 -8.71 5.40 -6.42
CA LEU A 98 -7.26 5.66 -6.52
C LEU A 98 -6.96 7.15 -6.52
N LYS A 99 -7.62 7.94 -7.38
CA LYS A 99 -7.39 9.39 -7.44
C LYS A 99 -7.70 10.09 -6.12
N GLY A 100 -8.82 9.73 -5.49
CA GLY A 100 -9.25 10.33 -4.21
C GLY A 100 -8.26 10.05 -3.08
N PHE A 101 -7.85 8.79 -2.91
CA PHE A 101 -6.93 8.43 -1.83
C PHE A 101 -5.47 8.83 -2.11
N LEU A 102 -5.03 8.87 -3.36
CA LEU A 102 -3.72 9.44 -3.70
C LEU A 102 -3.68 10.95 -3.43
N LEU A 103 -4.77 11.67 -3.73
CA LEU A 103 -4.88 13.09 -3.37
C LEU A 103 -4.90 13.28 -1.85
N LEU A 104 -5.68 12.47 -1.12
CA LEU A 104 -5.70 12.51 0.34
C LEU A 104 -4.32 12.21 0.93
N LEU A 105 -3.61 11.21 0.36
CA LEU A 105 -2.25 10.87 0.78
C LEU A 105 -1.29 12.04 0.56
N MET A 106 -1.36 12.70 -0.59
CA MET A 106 -0.56 13.90 -0.87
C MET A 106 -0.85 15.03 0.14
N VAL A 107 -2.12 15.31 0.39
CA VAL A 107 -2.53 16.38 1.33
C VAL A 107 -2.06 16.08 2.75
N ILE A 108 -2.25 14.84 3.24
CA ILE A 108 -1.83 14.48 4.59
C ILE A 108 -0.31 14.51 4.74
N MET A 109 0.45 14.07 3.73
CA MET A 109 1.91 14.13 3.74
C MET A 109 2.42 15.58 3.88
N LEU A 110 1.81 16.52 3.18
CA LEU A 110 2.13 17.94 3.31
C LEU A 110 1.69 18.54 4.65
N ALA A 111 0.65 17.99 5.27
CA ALA A 111 0.12 18.46 6.54
C ALA A 111 0.87 17.90 7.76
N ILE A 112 1.48 16.70 7.67
CA ILE A 112 2.19 16.04 8.78
C ILE A 112 3.18 16.99 9.50
N PRO A 113 4.07 17.74 8.84
CA PRO A 113 5.04 18.61 9.54
C PRO A 113 4.38 19.68 10.40
N PHE A 114 3.16 20.08 10.08
CA PHE A 114 2.39 21.07 10.83
C PHE A 114 1.56 20.41 11.94
N LEU A 115 0.91 19.28 11.63
CA LEU A 115 0.06 18.55 12.58
C LEU A 115 0.86 17.85 13.66
N ALA A 116 2.02 17.29 13.33
CA ALA A 116 2.87 16.55 14.26
C ALA A 116 3.55 17.45 15.34
N ARG A 117 3.30 18.77 15.33
CA ARG A 117 3.81 19.69 16.38
C ARG A 117 3.19 19.46 17.77
N ASN A 118 2.09 18.74 17.84
CA ASN A 118 1.46 18.34 19.08
C ASN A 118 0.97 16.88 19.00
N GLU A 119 0.81 16.23 20.13
CA GLU A 119 0.46 14.79 20.21
C GLU A 119 -0.88 14.46 19.55
N PHE A 120 -1.87 15.33 19.69
CA PHE A 120 -3.20 15.11 19.11
C PHE A 120 -3.17 15.21 17.59
N GLY A 121 -2.48 16.23 17.05
CA GLY A 121 -2.28 16.38 15.62
C GLY A 121 -1.46 15.23 15.03
N ALA A 122 -0.43 14.76 15.74
CA ALA A 122 0.33 13.57 15.36
C ALA A 122 -0.59 12.33 15.29
N ALA A 123 -1.41 12.10 16.31
CA ALA A 123 -2.33 10.95 16.35
C ALA A 123 -3.31 10.96 15.17
N ILE A 124 -3.97 12.09 14.91
CA ILE A 124 -4.89 12.22 13.76
C ILE A 124 -4.16 11.99 12.45
N SER A 125 -2.99 12.60 12.28
CA SER A 125 -2.23 12.47 11.03
C SER A 125 -1.80 11.03 10.76
N MET A 126 -1.44 10.26 11.79
CA MET A 126 -1.07 8.84 11.65
C MET A 126 -2.26 7.97 11.25
N VAL A 127 -3.44 8.20 11.84
CA VAL A 127 -4.67 7.48 11.46
C VAL A 127 -5.07 7.80 10.01
N VAL A 128 -5.09 9.08 9.64
CA VAL A 128 -5.51 9.52 8.29
C VAL A 128 -4.49 9.06 7.25
N TRP A 129 -3.20 9.18 7.53
CA TRP A 129 -2.15 8.68 6.65
C TRP A 129 -2.24 7.17 6.47
N GLY A 130 -2.42 6.42 7.56
CA GLY A 130 -2.60 4.97 7.51
C GLY A 130 -3.83 4.58 6.68
N ALA A 131 -4.95 5.26 6.89
CA ALA A 131 -6.18 5.02 6.13
C ALA A 131 -5.99 5.33 4.64
N ALA A 132 -5.42 6.49 4.29
CA ALA A 132 -5.17 6.87 2.91
C ALA A 132 -4.25 5.87 2.20
N THR A 133 -3.20 5.45 2.89
CA THR A 133 -2.20 4.51 2.38
C THR A 133 -2.79 3.13 2.07
N PHE A 134 -3.52 2.52 2.99
CA PHE A 134 -4.09 1.19 2.77
C PHE A 134 -5.36 1.20 1.91
N ALA A 135 -6.01 2.34 1.77
CA ALA A 135 -7.17 2.46 0.88
C ALA A 135 -6.83 2.35 -0.61
N ILE A 136 -5.55 2.54 -0.99
CA ILE A 136 -5.13 2.36 -2.38
C ILE A 136 -4.82 0.90 -2.73
N VAL A 137 -4.62 0.02 -1.74
CA VAL A 137 -4.20 -1.39 -1.97
C VAL A 137 -5.26 -2.19 -2.71
N PRO A 138 -6.54 -2.27 -2.27
CA PRO A 138 -7.57 -3.01 -2.99
C PRO A 138 -7.79 -2.53 -4.44
N PRO A 139 -7.92 -1.22 -4.72
CA PRO A 139 -8.11 -0.76 -6.08
C PRO A 139 -6.89 -0.98 -6.99
N LEU A 140 -5.66 -0.95 -6.47
CA LEU A 140 -4.46 -1.34 -7.23
C LEU A 140 -4.53 -2.80 -7.66
N GLN A 141 -4.87 -3.69 -6.73
CA GLN A 141 -5.04 -5.11 -7.01
C GLN A 141 -6.16 -5.35 -8.04
N MET A 142 -7.32 -4.72 -7.85
CA MET A 142 -8.45 -4.83 -8.77
C MET A 142 -8.11 -4.30 -10.17
N ARG A 143 -7.34 -3.22 -10.27
CA ARG A 143 -6.91 -2.66 -11.55
C ARG A 143 -6.05 -3.64 -12.33
N VAL A 144 -5.02 -4.23 -11.69
CA VAL A 144 -4.15 -5.21 -12.35
C VAL A 144 -4.94 -6.43 -12.80
N MET A 145 -5.81 -6.98 -11.95
CA MET A 145 -6.64 -8.14 -12.28
C MET A 145 -7.62 -7.85 -13.42
N ARG A 146 -8.16 -6.64 -13.53
CA ARG A 146 -9.06 -6.26 -14.63
C ARG A 146 -8.34 -6.18 -15.98
N VAL A 147 -7.14 -5.57 -16.02
CA VAL A 147 -6.38 -5.42 -17.28
C VAL A 147 -5.70 -6.72 -17.71
N ALA A 148 -5.52 -7.67 -16.78
CA ALA A 148 -4.94 -8.99 -17.03
C ALA A 148 -5.95 -10.11 -16.73
N SER A 149 -7.22 -9.92 -17.10
CA SER A 149 -8.32 -10.85 -16.79
C SER A 149 -8.14 -12.25 -17.41
N GLU A 150 -7.31 -12.40 -18.42
CA GLU A 150 -6.95 -13.68 -19.06
C GLU A 150 -5.96 -14.49 -18.23
N ALA A 151 -5.26 -13.87 -17.25
CA ALA A 151 -4.27 -14.51 -16.39
C ALA A 151 -4.41 -14.02 -14.92
N PRO A 152 -5.58 -14.22 -14.27
CA PRO A 152 -5.88 -13.59 -12.97
C PRO A 152 -4.96 -14.07 -11.85
N GLY A 153 -4.60 -15.37 -11.82
CA GLY A 153 -3.71 -15.94 -10.81
C GLY A 153 -2.29 -15.39 -10.91
N LEU A 154 -1.72 -15.41 -12.12
CA LEU A 154 -0.37 -14.90 -12.36
C LEU A 154 -0.30 -13.38 -12.15
N SER A 155 -1.28 -12.62 -12.63
CA SER A 155 -1.32 -11.16 -12.46
C SER A 155 -1.43 -10.74 -11.00
N SER A 156 -2.21 -11.48 -10.20
CA SER A 156 -2.28 -11.26 -8.74
C SER A 156 -0.94 -11.48 -8.07
N SER A 157 -0.26 -12.60 -8.38
CA SER A 157 1.05 -12.92 -7.81
C SER A 157 2.12 -11.90 -8.20
N VAL A 158 2.15 -11.50 -9.47
CA VAL A 158 3.08 -10.47 -9.97
C VAL A 158 2.79 -9.11 -9.36
N ASN A 159 1.52 -8.76 -9.12
CA ASN A 159 1.17 -7.51 -8.43
C ASN A 159 1.66 -7.50 -6.98
N ILE A 160 1.61 -8.63 -6.27
CA ILE A 160 2.23 -8.76 -4.93
C ILE A 160 3.75 -8.54 -5.03
N GLY A 161 4.41 -9.11 -6.05
CA GLY A 161 5.81 -8.85 -6.33
C GLY A 161 6.11 -7.38 -6.61
N ALA A 162 5.28 -6.72 -7.41
CA ALA A 162 5.38 -5.28 -7.70
C ALA A 162 5.21 -4.44 -6.42
N PHE A 163 4.28 -4.82 -5.54
CA PHE A 163 4.11 -4.18 -4.23
C PHE A 163 5.37 -4.30 -3.37
N ASN A 164 5.95 -5.50 -3.27
CA ASN A 164 7.18 -5.73 -2.52
C ASN A 164 8.39 -5.00 -3.11
N LEU A 165 8.50 -4.92 -4.44
CA LEU A 165 9.52 -4.13 -5.11
C LEU A 165 9.37 -2.64 -4.77
N GLY A 166 8.13 -2.12 -4.79
CA GLY A 166 7.83 -0.75 -4.36
C GLY A 166 8.26 -0.49 -2.93
N ASN A 167 7.93 -1.40 -2.00
CA ASN A 167 8.32 -1.31 -0.60
C ASN A 167 9.85 -1.22 -0.44
N ALA A 168 10.60 -2.09 -1.13
CA ALA A 168 12.06 -2.08 -1.08
C ALA A 168 12.66 -0.78 -1.64
N LEU A 169 12.16 -0.32 -2.79
CA LEU A 169 12.59 0.94 -3.40
C LEU A 169 12.25 2.16 -2.53
N GLY A 170 11.05 2.17 -1.93
CA GLY A 170 10.62 3.23 -1.02
C GLY A 170 11.47 3.31 0.23
N ALA A 171 11.76 2.17 0.86
CA ALA A 171 12.65 2.10 2.02
C ALA A 171 14.08 2.55 1.67
N ALA A 172 14.61 2.13 0.52
CA ALA A 172 15.92 2.53 0.05
C ALA A 172 15.97 4.04 -0.26
N ALA A 173 14.95 4.59 -0.89
CA ALA A 173 14.87 6.03 -1.18
C ALA A 173 14.84 6.86 0.11
N GLY A 174 14.01 6.47 1.10
CA GLY A 174 13.98 7.12 2.41
C GLY A 174 15.34 7.06 3.12
N GLY A 175 16.01 5.89 3.08
CA GLY A 175 17.37 5.73 3.63
C GLY A 175 18.41 6.62 2.96
N ALA A 176 18.34 6.75 1.63
CA ALA A 176 19.25 7.61 0.88
C ALA A 176 19.08 9.10 1.26
N VAL A 177 17.83 9.57 1.43
CA VAL A 177 17.53 10.94 1.87
C VAL A 177 18.13 11.21 3.26
N ILE A 178 17.93 10.29 4.21
CA ILE A 178 18.50 10.42 5.56
C ILE A 178 20.02 10.39 5.53
N SER A 179 20.63 9.47 4.76
CA SER A 179 22.08 9.35 4.63
C SER A 179 22.73 10.57 3.97
N ALA A 180 22.01 11.27 3.10
CA ALA A 180 22.45 12.53 2.50
C ALA A 180 22.43 13.73 3.48
N GLY A 181 22.07 13.51 4.76
CA GLY A 181 22.05 14.56 5.78
C GLY A 181 20.90 15.56 5.64
N LEU A 182 19.89 15.23 4.82
CA LEU A 182 18.74 16.11 4.62
C LEU A 182 17.76 16.10 5.84
N GLY A 183 18.07 15.25 6.84
CA GLY A 183 17.33 15.21 8.11
C GLY A 183 15.97 14.52 8.03
N TYR A 184 15.17 14.65 9.11
CA TYR A 184 13.81 14.11 9.21
C TYR A 184 12.72 15.18 9.02
N SER A 185 13.12 16.44 8.83
CA SER A 185 12.22 17.61 8.72
C SER A 185 12.20 18.15 7.29
N PHE A 186 11.29 17.63 6.49
CA PHE A 186 10.95 18.16 5.17
C PHE A 186 9.52 18.61 5.17
#